data_ca9ce72c15a13a284e39f451c66e9e5b
#
_entry.id   ca9ce72c15a13a284e39f451c66e9e5b
#
_cell.length_a   1.000
_cell.length_b   1.000
_cell.length_c   1.000
_cell.angle_alpha   90.00
_cell.angle_beta   90.00
_cell.angle_gamma   90.00
#
_symmetry.space_group_name_H-M   'P 1'
#
loop_
_entity.id
_entity.type
_entity.pdbx_description
1 polymer ?
#
loop_
_entity_poly.entity_id
_entity_poly.type
_entity_poly.pdbx_seq_one_letter_code
_entity_poly.pdbx_strand_id
1 'polypeptide(L)'
;AKDGYGEMSCISCCVSPLDPENEEQRHNIQYFGARVNVLKALLTGLNGGYDDVHKDYKVFDIDPVRDEVLDFDTVKANFEKSLDWLTDTYVDALNIIHYMTDKYNYEAVQMAFLPTKQRANMGFGICGFANTVDTLSAIKYATVKPIRDEDGYIYDYETIGEYPRWGEDDPRSNELAEWLIEAYTTRLR
;
A
#
# COMPACT_ATOMS: atom_id res chain seq x y z
N ALA A 1 2.63 -5.63 -29.18
CA ALA A 1 1.99 -5.41 -30.47
C ALA A 1 0.46 -5.56 -30.42
N LYS A 2 -0.12 -6.53 -29.70
CA LYS A 2 -1.61 -6.68 -29.62
C LYS A 2 -2.31 -5.53 -28.91
N ASP A 3 -1.62 -4.88 -27.98
CA ASP A 3 -2.18 -3.81 -27.13
C ASP A 3 -1.72 -2.39 -27.58
N GLY A 4 -1.21 -2.26 -28.80
CA GLY A 4 -0.82 -0.98 -29.40
C GLY A 4 0.58 -0.49 -29.01
N TYR A 5 1.35 -1.28 -28.29
CA TYR A 5 2.77 -0.97 -28.03
C TYR A 5 3.66 -1.42 -29.17
N GLY A 6 4.69 -0.63 -29.50
CA GLY A 6 5.67 -0.95 -30.54
C GLY A 6 6.58 -2.13 -30.17
N GLU A 7 7.32 -2.63 -31.15
CA GLU A 7 8.24 -3.77 -30.95
C GLU A 7 9.40 -3.44 -29.99
N MET A 8 9.74 -2.17 -29.85
CA MET A 8 10.81 -1.68 -28.97
C MET A 8 10.33 -1.37 -27.55
N SER A 9 9.04 -1.64 -27.25
CA SER A 9 8.49 -1.37 -25.94
C SER A 9 9.19 -2.19 -24.86
N CYS A 10 9.50 -1.54 -23.76
CA CYS A 10 10.15 -2.15 -22.60
C CYS A 10 9.54 -1.62 -21.30
N ILE A 11 9.83 -2.30 -20.21
CA ILE A 11 9.51 -1.81 -18.88
C ILE A 11 10.77 -1.12 -18.35
N SER A 12 10.67 0.21 -18.20
CA SER A 12 11.71 1.00 -17.56
C SER A 12 11.63 0.83 -16.05
N CYS A 13 12.72 0.41 -15.43
CA CYS A 13 12.74 0.01 -14.04
C CYS A 13 11.73 -1.13 -13.79
N CYS A 14 10.92 -1.07 -12.75
CA CYS A 14 9.96 -2.14 -12.41
C CYS A 14 8.49 -1.75 -12.61
N VAL A 15 8.19 -0.53 -13.04
CA VAL A 15 6.82 0.00 -12.99
C VAL A 15 6.39 0.84 -14.20
N SER A 16 7.30 1.25 -15.07
CA SER A 16 6.96 2.17 -16.16
C SER A 16 7.06 1.49 -17.52
N PRO A 17 5.95 1.25 -18.19
CA PRO A 17 6.00 0.88 -19.60
C PRO A 17 6.55 2.08 -20.40
N LEU A 18 7.57 1.83 -21.20
CA LEU A 18 8.19 2.80 -22.08
C LEU A 18 8.09 2.31 -23.51
N ASP A 19 7.51 3.10 -24.36
CA ASP A 19 7.51 2.89 -25.80
C ASP A 19 8.33 4.01 -26.46
N PRO A 20 9.61 3.76 -26.83
CA PRO A 20 10.46 4.77 -27.43
C PRO A 20 10.04 5.15 -28.85
N GLU A 21 9.19 4.38 -29.51
CA GLU A 21 8.64 4.66 -30.84
C GLU A 21 7.43 5.59 -30.76
N ASN A 22 6.78 5.67 -29.60
CA ASN A 22 5.66 6.57 -29.38
C ASN A 22 6.17 7.89 -28.79
N GLU A 23 6.05 8.97 -29.58
CA GLU A 23 6.56 10.30 -29.20
C GLU A 23 5.90 10.85 -27.93
N GLU A 24 4.61 10.58 -27.72
CA GLU A 24 3.88 10.98 -26.53
C GLU A 24 4.34 10.20 -25.29
N GLN A 25 4.52 8.89 -25.41
CA GLN A 25 4.97 8.05 -24.30
C GLN A 25 6.46 8.22 -23.98
N ARG A 26 7.29 8.60 -24.96
CA ARG A 26 8.72 8.89 -24.75
C ARG A 26 8.94 10.01 -23.72
N HIS A 27 8.00 10.91 -23.62
CA HIS A 27 8.06 12.07 -22.72
C HIS A 27 7.30 11.87 -21.40
N ASN A 28 6.59 10.74 -21.25
CA ASN A 28 5.83 10.41 -20.05
C ASN A 28 6.69 9.57 -19.12
N ILE A 29 7.44 10.20 -18.22
CA ILE A 29 8.18 9.51 -17.19
C ILE A 29 7.23 9.27 -16.00
N GLN A 30 7.17 8.02 -15.58
CA GLN A 30 6.49 7.65 -14.35
C GLN A 30 7.47 7.80 -13.18
N TYR A 31 7.09 8.63 -12.22
CA TYR A 31 7.84 8.78 -10.99
C TYR A 31 7.39 7.76 -9.96
N PHE A 32 8.37 7.15 -9.33
CA PHE A 32 8.16 6.20 -8.24
C PHE A 32 8.94 6.71 -7.02
N GLY A 33 8.24 7.40 -6.11
CA GLY A 33 8.89 8.05 -4.98
C GLY A 33 9.07 7.17 -3.75
N ALA A 34 8.07 6.33 -3.44
CA ALA A 34 8.04 5.55 -2.21
C ALA A 34 7.09 4.36 -2.29
N ARG A 35 7.11 3.53 -1.25
CA ARG A 35 6.11 2.47 -1.02
C ARG A 35 5.56 2.59 0.38
N VAL A 36 4.29 2.22 0.54
CA VAL A 36 3.65 2.10 1.85
C VAL A 36 3.44 0.65 2.22
N ASN A 37 3.52 0.34 3.50
CA ASN A 37 3.29 -0.99 4.02
C ASN A 37 1.87 -1.07 4.59
N VAL A 38 0.94 -1.66 3.82
CA VAL A 38 -0.47 -1.78 4.22
C VAL A 38 -0.67 -2.75 5.39
N LEU A 39 0.17 -3.78 5.53
CA LEU A 39 0.13 -4.67 6.68
C LEU A 39 0.53 -3.95 7.96
N LYS A 40 1.55 -3.09 7.88
CA LYS A 40 1.97 -2.26 9.02
C LYS A 40 0.87 -1.29 9.44
N ALA A 41 0.15 -0.70 8.47
CA ALA A 41 -0.98 0.17 8.76
C ALA A 41 -2.12 -0.59 9.47
N LEU A 42 -2.40 -1.83 9.07
CA LEU A 42 -3.36 -2.70 9.76
C LEU A 42 -2.95 -2.92 11.22
N LEU A 43 -1.71 -3.36 11.47
CA LEU A 43 -1.21 -3.62 12.83
C LEU A 43 -1.20 -2.35 13.69
N THR A 44 -0.73 -1.23 13.13
CA THR A 44 -0.72 0.07 13.81
C THR A 44 -2.15 0.50 14.20
N GLY A 45 -3.12 0.30 13.29
CA GLY A 45 -4.53 0.58 13.59
C GLY A 45 -5.08 -0.30 14.71
N LEU A 46 -4.81 -1.60 14.69
CA LEU A 46 -5.21 -2.52 15.76
C LEU A 46 -4.64 -2.13 17.13
N ASN A 47 -3.44 -1.57 17.14
CA ASN A 47 -2.75 -1.07 18.33
C ASN A 47 -3.10 0.39 18.70
N GLY A 48 -4.19 0.94 18.17
CA GLY A 48 -4.63 2.29 18.53
C GLY A 48 -3.77 3.41 17.97
N GLY A 49 -3.14 3.17 16.81
CA GLY A 49 -2.29 4.13 16.13
C GLY A 49 -0.84 4.13 16.61
N TYR A 50 -0.46 3.25 17.52
CA TYR A 50 0.91 3.15 18.01
C TYR A 50 1.77 2.24 17.13
N ASP A 51 3.03 2.64 16.96
CA ASP A 51 4.04 1.82 16.28
C ASP A 51 4.41 0.61 17.16
N ASP A 52 4.50 -0.59 16.56
CA ASP A 52 4.82 -1.82 17.29
C ASP A 52 6.29 -1.92 17.70
N VAL A 53 7.19 -1.17 17.06
CA VAL A 53 8.62 -1.10 17.37
C VAL A 53 8.91 0.06 18.32
N HIS A 54 8.34 1.23 18.00
CA HIS A 54 8.50 2.47 18.78
C HIS A 54 7.20 2.78 19.51
N LYS A 55 6.92 2.03 20.57
CA LYS A 55 5.65 2.04 21.31
C LYS A 55 5.31 3.39 21.99
N ASP A 56 6.28 4.25 22.17
CA ASP A 56 6.12 5.62 22.67
C ASP A 56 5.65 6.60 21.57
N TYR A 57 5.63 6.16 20.32
CA TYR A 57 5.24 6.98 19.18
C TYR A 57 3.86 6.61 18.64
N LYS A 58 2.89 7.53 18.82
CA LYS A 58 1.57 7.41 18.19
C LYS A 58 1.62 8.03 16.79
N VAL A 59 1.44 7.19 15.78
CA VAL A 59 1.53 7.57 14.36
C VAL A 59 0.30 8.36 13.92
N PHE A 60 -0.90 7.92 14.34
CA PHE A 60 -2.19 8.59 14.09
C PHE A 60 -3.21 8.26 15.17
N ASP A 61 -4.29 9.03 15.23
CA ASP A 61 -5.30 8.89 16.27
C ASP A 61 -6.43 7.95 15.85
N ILE A 62 -6.52 6.81 16.52
CA ILE A 62 -7.55 5.78 16.31
C ILE A 62 -7.73 4.99 17.60
N ASP A 63 -8.94 4.48 17.84
CA ASP A 63 -9.21 3.59 18.96
C ASP A 63 -8.61 2.19 18.71
N PRO A 64 -7.92 1.61 19.70
CA PRO A 64 -7.38 0.27 19.58
C PRO A 64 -8.50 -0.79 19.57
N VAL A 65 -8.28 -1.87 18.82
CA VAL A 65 -9.13 -3.06 18.90
C VAL A 65 -8.71 -3.87 20.13
N ARG A 66 -9.66 -4.14 21.03
CA ARG A 66 -9.39 -4.79 22.34
C ARG A 66 -9.98 -6.20 22.45
N ASP A 67 -10.58 -6.71 21.39
CA ASP A 67 -11.22 -8.02 21.36
C ASP A 67 -10.24 -9.14 21.72
N GLU A 68 -10.71 -10.13 22.48
CA GLU A 68 -9.95 -11.36 22.80
C GLU A 68 -9.86 -12.30 21.58
N VAL A 69 -10.88 -12.26 20.73
CA VAL A 69 -10.91 -12.90 19.42
C VAL A 69 -11.22 -11.80 18.42
N LEU A 70 -10.39 -11.63 17.41
CA LEU A 70 -10.58 -10.57 16.44
C LEU A 70 -11.87 -10.80 15.62
N ASP A 71 -12.75 -9.82 15.64
CA ASP A 71 -13.95 -9.77 14.81
C ASP A 71 -13.63 -9.12 13.46
N PHE A 72 -14.03 -9.76 12.38
CA PHE A 72 -13.69 -9.32 11.03
C PHE A 72 -14.24 -7.92 10.70
N ASP A 73 -15.49 -7.63 11.04
CA ASP A 73 -16.12 -6.35 10.71
C ASP A 73 -15.50 -5.21 11.52
N THR A 74 -15.19 -5.46 12.80
CA THR A 74 -14.48 -4.52 13.67
C THR A 74 -13.07 -4.21 13.14
N VAL A 75 -12.31 -5.26 12.78
CA VAL A 75 -10.96 -5.11 12.22
C VAL A 75 -10.99 -4.39 10.89
N LYS A 76 -11.93 -4.76 10.01
CA LYS A 76 -12.09 -4.12 8.71
C LYS A 76 -12.40 -2.62 8.85
N ALA A 77 -13.36 -2.25 9.71
CA ALA A 77 -13.71 -0.85 9.93
C ALA A 77 -12.55 -0.03 10.55
N ASN A 78 -11.77 -0.64 11.44
CA ASN A 78 -10.56 -0.01 11.99
C ASN A 78 -9.50 0.16 10.90
N PHE A 79 -9.30 -0.85 10.06
CA PHE A 79 -8.32 -0.81 8.97
C PHE A 79 -8.70 0.20 7.89
N GLU A 80 -9.98 0.38 7.56
CA GLU A 80 -10.43 1.41 6.62
C GLU A 80 -10.01 2.82 7.08
N LYS A 81 -10.15 3.13 8.38
CA LYS A 81 -9.66 4.40 8.95
C LYS A 81 -8.14 4.53 8.87
N SER A 82 -7.43 3.41 9.08
CA SER A 82 -5.97 3.39 8.93
C SER A 82 -5.53 3.62 7.48
N LEU A 83 -6.30 3.09 6.51
CA LEU A 83 -6.08 3.34 5.09
C LEU A 83 -6.35 4.80 4.71
N ASP A 84 -7.39 5.43 5.26
CA ASP A 84 -7.67 6.86 5.04
C ASP A 84 -6.45 7.70 5.44
N TRP A 85 -5.96 7.53 6.67
CA TRP A 85 -4.75 8.23 7.13
C TRP A 85 -3.51 7.91 6.28
N LEU A 86 -3.30 6.63 5.95
CA LEU A 86 -2.13 6.17 5.20
C LEU A 86 -2.08 6.80 3.81
N THR A 87 -3.22 6.80 3.09
CA THR A 87 -3.29 7.31 1.72
C THR A 87 -3.16 8.82 1.66
N ASP A 88 -3.80 9.55 2.58
CA ASP A 88 -3.63 11.01 2.69
C ASP A 88 -2.17 11.39 2.94
N THR A 89 -1.55 10.75 3.94
CA THR A 89 -0.12 10.97 4.26
C THR A 89 0.78 10.61 3.08
N TYR A 90 0.46 9.54 2.36
CA TYR A 90 1.26 9.10 1.22
C TYR A 90 1.17 10.07 0.04
N VAL A 91 -0.04 10.51 -0.30
CA VAL A 91 -0.25 11.50 -1.37
C VAL A 91 0.46 12.82 -1.03
N ASP A 92 0.30 13.31 0.19
CA ASP A 92 0.97 14.53 0.65
C ASP A 92 2.49 14.42 0.61
N ALA A 93 3.04 13.30 1.10
CA ALA A 93 4.47 13.05 1.06
C ALA A 93 5.02 13.02 -0.38
N LEU A 94 4.32 12.35 -1.30
CA LEU A 94 4.73 12.32 -2.71
C LEU A 94 4.62 13.70 -3.36
N ASN A 95 3.58 14.48 -3.07
CA ASN A 95 3.45 15.85 -3.56
C ASN A 95 4.60 16.73 -3.08
N ILE A 96 5.00 16.62 -1.81
CA ILE A 96 6.16 17.34 -1.26
C ILE A 96 7.45 16.92 -1.95
N ILE A 97 7.68 15.61 -2.11
CA ILE A 97 8.88 15.07 -2.78
C ILE A 97 8.96 15.62 -4.20
N HIS A 98 7.88 15.56 -4.96
CA HIS A 98 7.83 16.05 -6.33
C HIS A 98 8.04 17.57 -6.41
N TYR A 99 7.38 18.33 -5.54
CA TYR A 99 7.58 19.79 -5.46
C TYR A 99 9.03 20.16 -5.16
N MET A 100 9.66 19.46 -4.21
CA MET A 100 11.05 19.73 -3.84
C MET A 100 12.02 19.34 -4.96
N THR A 101 11.77 18.22 -5.63
CA THR A 101 12.55 17.79 -6.78
C THR A 101 12.45 18.81 -7.93
N ASP A 102 11.25 19.30 -8.22
CA ASP A 102 11.02 20.31 -9.26
C ASP A 102 11.67 21.65 -8.89
N LYS A 103 11.52 22.08 -7.64
CA LYS A 103 12.05 23.35 -7.15
C LYS A 103 13.57 23.44 -7.24
N TYR A 104 14.26 22.37 -6.86
CA TYR A 104 15.73 22.35 -6.88
C TYR A 104 16.29 21.86 -8.21
N ASN A 105 15.43 21.45 -9.12
CA ASN A 105 15.72 21.10 -10.50
C ASN A 105 16.95 20.17 -10.65
N TYR A 106 17.10 19.26 -9.73
CA TYR A 106 18.19 18.30 -9.70
C TYR A 106 18.30 17.53 -11.02
N GLU A 107 17.18 17.22 -11.66
CA GLU A 107 17.10 16.49 -12.93
C GLU A 107 17.54 17.32 -14.14
N ALA A 108 17.46 18.64 -14.09
CA ALA A 108 17.96 19.50 -15.16
C ALA A 108 19.49 19.42 -15.31
N VAL A 109 20.19 18.93 -14.29
CA VAL A 109 21.62 18.66 -14.35
C VAL A 109 21.91 17.39 -15.14
N GLN A 110 20.95 16.50 -15.30
CA GLN A 110 21.07 15.29 -16.10
C GLN A 110 20.45 15.52 -17.48
N MET A 111 21.28 15.64 -18.49
CA MET A 111 20.85 15.93 -19.87
C MET A 111 19.83 14.91 -20.40
N ALA A 112 19.82 13.69 -19.90
CA ALA A 112 18.85 12.65 -20.29
C ALA A 112 17.40 13.00 -19.90
N PHE A 113 17.19 13.88 -18.94
CA PHE A 113 15.86 14.29 -18.46
C PHE A 113 15.41 15.66 -18.97
N LEU A 114 16.29 16.42 -19.62
CA LEU A 114 15.99 17.76 -20.13
C LEU A 114 14.79 17.83 -21.09
N PRO A 115 14.51 16.84 -21.96
CA PRO A 115 13.36 16.91 -22.86
C PRO A 115 12.03 16.50 -22.24
N THR A 116 11.99 16.04 -20.98
CA THR A 116 10.74 15.60 -20.38
C THR A 116 9.86 16.80 -20.00
N LYS A 117 8.85 17.04 -20.82
CA LYS A 117 7.94 18.18 -20.63
C LYS A 117 6.81 17.89 -19.65
N GLN A 118 6.53 16.62 -19.33
CA GLN A 118 5.39 16.23 -18.51
C GLN A 118 5.72 15.06 -17.60
N ARG A 119 5.48 15.23 -16.33
CA ARG A 119 5.46 14.18 -15.31
C ARG A 119 3.99 13.75 -15.14
N ALA A 120 3.48 13.00 -16.13
CA ALA A 120 2.06 12.71 -16.22
C ALA A 120 1.60 11.61 -15.26
N ASN A 121 2.53 10.74 -14.84
CA ASN A 121 2.17 9.54 -14.09
C ASN A 121 3.02 9.43 -12.81
N MET A 122 2.34 9.16 -11.71
CA MET A 122 2.95 8.90 -10.41
C MET A 122 2.65 7.46 -9.98
N GLY A 123 3.69 6.69 -9.64
CA GLY A 123 3.54 5.32 -9.18
C GLY A 123 3.31 5.27 -7.67
N PHE A 124 2.13 4.79 -7.26
CA PHE A 124 1.79 4.55 -5.85
C PHE A 124 1.99 3.07 -5.52
N GLY A 125 3.16 2.73 -4.97
CA GLY A 125 3.50 1.35 -4.63
C GLY A 125 3.03 0.94 -3.24
N ILE A 126 2.58 -0.32 -3.13
CA ILE A 126 2.26 -0.95 -1.84
C ILE A 126 3.17 -2.15 -1.59
N CYS A 127 3.44 -2.44 -0.34
CA CYS A 127 4.02 -3.70 0.11
C CYS A 127 3.19 -4.32 1.24
N GLY A 128 3.40 -5.61 1.47
CA GLY A 128 2.62 -6.37 2.45
C GLY A 128 1.21 -6.78 1.98
N PHE A 129 0.91 -6.64 0.68
CA PHE A 129 -0.41 -6.94 0.12
C PHE A 129 -0.87 -8.38 0.42
N ALA A 130 -0.10 -9.38 -0.01
CA ALA A 130 -0.43 -10.79 0.21
C ALA A 130 -0.62 -11.12 1.69
N ASN A 131 0.29 -10.65 2.53
CA ASN A 131 0.21 -10.85 3.97
C ASN A 131 -1.04 -10.18 4.59
N THR A 132 -1.44 -9.01 4.09
CA THR A 132 -2.66 -8.33 4.56
C THR A 132 -3.90 -9.12 4.17
N VAL A 133 -3.96 -9.63 2.93
CA VAL A 133 -5.08 -10.49 2.47
C VAL A 133 -5.16 -11.76 3.32
N ASP A 134 -4.02 -12.42 3.56
CA ASP A 134 -3.97 -13.63 4.38
C ASP A 134 -4.39 -13.35 5.83
N THR A 135 -3.97 -12.23 6.40
CA THR A 135 -4.38 -11.81 7.76
C THR A 135 -5.88 -11.57 7.83
N LEU A 136 -6.45 -10.82 6.88
CA LEU A 136 -7.90 -10.57 6.82
C LEU A 136 -8.69 -11.86 6.58
N SER A 137 -8.16 -12.76 5.76
CA SER A 137 -8.73 -14.08 5.51
C SER A 137 -8.73 -14.94 6.77
N ALA A 138 -7.62 -14.97 7.51
CA ALA A 138 -7.53 -15.68 8.78
C ALA A 138 -8.56 -15.14 9.79
N ILE A 139 -8.70 -13.84 9.92
CA ILE A 139 -9.67 -13.20 10.83
C ILE A 139 -11.11 -13.51 10.41
N LYS A 140 -11.39 -13.57 9.10
CA LYS A 140 -12.75 -13.82 8.59
C LYS A 140 -13.18 -15.28 8.67
N TYR A 141 -12.27 -16.23 8.43
CA TYR A 141 -12.60 -17.64 8.24
C TYR A 141 -12.05 -18.60 9.30
N ALA A 142 -11.13 -18.14 10.14
CA ALA A 142 -10.58 -18.87 11.27
C ALA A 142 -10.83 -18.12 12.59
N THR A 143 -10.31 -18.62 13.69
CA THR A 143 -10.32 -17.94 14.98
C THR A 143 -8.94 -17.37 15.22
N VAL A 144 -8.84 -16.04 15.27
CA VAL A 144 -7.58 -15.34 15.52
C VAL A 144 -7.62 -14.65 16.87
N LYS A 145 -6.69 -15.04 17.76
CA LYS A 145 -6.52 -14.45 19.09
C LYS A 145 -5.24 -13.64 19.10
N PRO A 146 -5.31 -12.34 19.33
CA PRO A 146 -4.11 -11.52 19.46
C PRO A 146 -3.38 -11.82 20.78
N ILE A 147 -2.06 -11.98 20.70
CA ILE A 147 -1.20 -12.10 21.87
C ILE A 147 -0.64 -10.71 22.16
N ARG A 148 -0.91 -10.21 23.38
CA ARG A 148 -0.59 -8.85 23.78
C ARG A 148 0.50 -8.86 24.83
N ASP A 149 1.32 -7.81 24.82
CA ASP A 149 2.30 -7.56 25.88
C ASP A 149 1.66 -6.91 27.12
N GLU A 150 2.47 -6.57 28.10
CA GLU A 150 2.06 -5.96 29.38
C GLU A 150 1.37 -4.60 29.19
N ASP A 151 1.69 -3.88 28.12
CA ASP A 151 1.09 -2.59 27.75
C ASP A 151 -0.17 -2.74 26.89
N GLY A 152 -0.50 -3.97 26.49
CA GLY A 152 -1.67 -4.32 25.69
C GLY A 152 -1.47 -4.20 24.17
N TYR A 153 -0.22 -4.04 23.69
CA TYR A 153 0.09 -4.04 22.27
C TYR A 153 0.18 -5.47 21.73
N ILE A 154 -0.39 -5.66 20.54
CA ILE A 154 -0.33 -6.95 19.83
C ILE A 154 1.09 -7.12 19.29
N TYR A 155 1.71 -8.25 19.60
CA TYR A 155 3.02 -8.62 19.08
C TYR A 155 3.02 -9.97 18.36
N ASP A 156 1.99 -10.79 18.58
CA ASP A 156 1.84 -12.09 17.92
C ASP A 156 0.36 -12.51 17.86
N TYR A 157 0.06 -13.61 17.20
CA TYR A 157 -1.30 -14.13 17.01
C TYR A 157 -1.33 -15.66 17.15
N GLU A 158 -2.34 -16.17 17.83
CA GLU A 158 -2.73 -17.56 17.75
C GLU A 158 -3.86 -17.71 16.73
N THR A 159 -3.65 -18.53 15.69
CA THR A 159 -4.67 -18.82 14.68
C THR A 159 -5.12 -20.26 14.79
N ILE A 160 -6.42 -20.48 14.96
CA ILE A 160 -7.06 -21.79 15.11
C ILE A 160 -8.05 -21.99 13.96
N GLY A 161 -7.82 -23.03 13.17
CA GLY A 161 -8.63 -23.35 11.99
C GLY A 161 -7.91 -23.10 10.67
N GLU A 162 -8.55 -23.50 9.59
CA GLU A 162 -8.04 -23.30 8.23
C GLU A 162 -8.70 -22.09 7.58
N TYR A 163 -7.97 -21.39 6.74
CA TYR A 163 -8.44 -20.24 5.99
C TYR A 163 -7.80 -20.21 4.60
N PRO A 164 -8.49 -19.67 3.58
CA PRO A 164 -7.94 -19.56 2.22
C PRO A 164 -6.83 -18.52 2.19
N ARG A 165 -5.74 -18.82 1.47
CA ARG A 165 -4.60 -17.91 1.32
C ARG A 165 -4.60 -17.27 -0.07
N TRP A 166 -4.02 -16.11 -0.14
CA TRP A 166 -3.77 -15.45 -1.42
C TRP A 166 -2.81 -16.28 -2.30
N GLY A 167 -3.21 -16.51 -3.53
CA GLY A 167 -2.43 -17.30 -4.50
C GLY A 167 -2.83 -18.77 -4.59
N GLU A 168 -3.75 -19.24 -3.79
CA GLU A 168 -4.31 -20.61 -3.85
C GLU A 168 -5.52 -20.72 -4.82
N ASP A 169 -5.83 -19.64 -5.53
CA ASP A 169 -7.00 -19.53 -6.45
C ASP A 169 -8.35 -19.80 -5.76
N ASP A 170 -8.46 -19.47 -4.48
CA ASP A 170 -9.70 -19.56 -3.72
C ASP A 170 -10.50 -18.25 -3.88
N PRO A 171 -11.78 -18.32 -4.34
CA PRO A 171 -12.60 -17.12 -4.55
C PRO A 171 -12.74 -16.24 -3.30
N ARG A 172 -12.69 -16.82 -2.10
CA ARG A 172 -12.83 -16.09 -0.84
C ARG A 172 -11.63 -15.19 -0.55
N SER A 173 -10.41 -15.65 -0.83
CA SER A 173 -9.21 -14.81 -0.70
C SER A 173 -9.09 -13.81 -1.85
N ASN A 174 -9.54 -14.18 -3.05
CA ASN A 174 -9.58 -13.29 -4.20
C ASN A 174 -10.53 -12.09 -3.95
N GLU A 175 -11.71 -12.32 -3.38
CA GLU A 175 -12.66 -11.24 -3.00
C GLU A 175 -12.03 -10.24 -2.01
N LEU A 176 -11.28 -10.72 -1.02
CA LEU A 176 -10.58 -9.86 -0.06
C LEU A 176 -9.46 -9.07 -0.73
N ALA A 177 -8.76 -9.67 -1.68
CA ALA A 177 -7.72 -9.00 -2.45
C ALA A 177 -8.29 -7.89 -3.35
N GLU A 178 -9.40 -8.17 -4.04
CA GLU A 178 -10.12 -7.18 -4.85
C GLU A 178 -10.60 -6.02 -3.98
N TRP A 179 -11.22 -6.32 -2.84
CA TRP A 179 -11.64 -5.30 -1.89
C TRP A 179 -10.47 -4.42 -1.42
N LEU A 180 -9.33 -5.03 -1.08
CA LEU A 180 -8.15 -4.28 -0.60
C LEU A 180 -7.60 -3.34 -1.69
N ILE A 181 -7.51 -3.83 -2.93
CA ILE A 181 -7.07 -3.00 -4.07
C ILE A 181 -8.05 -1.84 -4.29
N GLU A 182 -9.34 -2.10 -4.30
CA GLU A 182 -10.36 -1.08 -4.49
C GLU A 182 -10.34 -0.06 -3.34
N ALA A 183 -10.29 -0.53 -2.10
CA ALA A 183 -10.22 0.32 -0.91
C ALA A 183 -8.99 1.23 -0.92
N TYR A 184 -7.84 0.71 -1.35
CA TYR A 184 -6.60 1.49 -1.46
C TYR A 184 -6.65 2.48 -2.62
N THR A 185 -6.99 2.03 -3.84
CA THR A 185 -6.90 2.86 -5.04
C THR A 185 -7.94 3.98 -5.09
N THR A 186 -9.13 3.77 -4.54
CA THR A 186 -10.18 4.80 -4.46
C THR A 186 -9.81 5.96 -3.54
N ARG A 187 -8.96 5.71 -2.55
CA ARG A 187 -8.46 6.71 -1.59
C ARG A 187 -7.28 7.55 -2.10
N LEU A 188 -6.63 7.13 -3.16
CA LEU A 188 -5.51 7.88 -3.79
C LEU A 188 -5.98 9.02 -4.72
N ARG A 189 -7.27 9.31 -4.75
CA ARG A 189 -7.88 10.30 -5.66
C ARG A 189 -8.07 11.65 -5.01
#